data_edf77eecf27ecfdf620cb7480079e16e
#
_entry.id   edf77eecf27ecfdf620cb7480079e16e
#
_cell.length_a   1.000
_cell.length_b   1.000
_cell.length_c   1.000
_cell.angle_alpha   90.00
_cell.angle_beta   90.00
_cell.angle_gamma   90.00
#
_symmetry.space_group_name_H-M   'P 1'
#
loop_
_entity.id
_entity.type
_entity.pdbx_description
1 polymer ?
#
loop_
_entity_poly.entity_id
_entity_poly.type
_entity_poly.pdbx_seq_one_letter_code
_entity_poly.pdbx_strand_id
1 'polypeptide(L)'
;MEPMLLHLHLVRHGQTFFNRYNRLQGWSNSPLTESGIADADKAANKLKDFDFAAAYCSDTTRAQMTAQRILDANEASGHVRPQLMSDMHFREQFYGYFEGQDMGVAWTAAGGPHGAKNYNDIVEKYGLGATRDFLKEADPFHDAESDAEYWARVEAGFALIASNLMLKDGDDVLQISHGNTLLSLMHRFAPEGYDLSERPANGSVTVLDFDTAKPIEEAVSVISYNQ
;
A
#
# COMPACT_ATOMS: atom_id res chain seq x y z
N MET A 1 0.42 -25.78 -5.89
CA MET A 1 -0.71 -25.04 -6.49
C MET A 1 -0.42 -24.91 -7.97
N GLU A 2 -1.44 -24.85 -8.82
CA GLU A 2 -1.24 -24.55 -10.23
C GLU A 2 -0.76 -23.10 -10.38
N PRO A 3 0.14 -22.81 -11.33
CA PRO A 3 0.58 -21.47 -11.65
C PRO A 3 -0.61 -20.56 -12.04
N MET A 4 -0.63 -19.34 -11.55
CA MET A 4 -1.66 -18.35 -11.88
C MET A 4 -0.99 -17.00 -12.18
N LEU A 5 -1.47 -16.30 -13.19
CA LEU A 5 -1.23 -14.89 -13.41
C LEU A 5 -2.45 -14.12 -12.90
N LEU A 6 -2.29 -13.32 -11.87
CA LEU A 6 -3.35 -12.53 -11.27
C LEU A 6 -3.18 -11.05 -11.61
N HIS A 7 -4.30 -10.34 -11.86
CA HIS A 7 -4.30 -8.89 -12.08
C HIS A 7 -4.66 -8.18 -10.77
N LEU A 8 -3.66 -7.64 -10.08
CA LEU A 8 -3.85 -6.96 -8.79
C LEU A 8 -4.15 -5.48 -9.01
N HIS A 9 -5.36 -5.05 -8.68
CA HIS A 9 -5.79 -3.65 -8.67
C HIS A 9 -5.56 -3.06 -7.27
N LEU A 10 -4.41 -2.41 -7.08
CA LEU A 10 -4.03 -1.80 -5.81
C LEU A 10 -4.55 -0.36 -5.74
N VAL A 11 -5.34 -0.07 -4.73
CA VAL A 11 -5.91 1.27 -4.52
C VAL A 11 -5.32 1.89 -3.27
N ARG A 12 -4.72 3.09 -3.38
CA ARG A 12 -4.39 3.85 -2.19
C ARG A 12 -5.66 4.29 -1.49
N HIS A 13 -5.79 4.02 -0.20
CA HIS A 13 -6.94 4.49 0.59
C HIS A 13 -7.19 5.99 0.43
N GLY A 14 -8.42 6.46 0.63
CA GLY A 14 -8.80 7.86 0.59
C GLY A 14 -8.07 8.70 1.66
N GLN A 15 -7.98 10.02 1.45
CA GLN A 15 -7.31 10.95 2.35
C GLN A 15 -7.86 10.85 3.78
N THR A 16 -6.98 10.77 4.78
CA THR A 16 -7.33 10.85 6.21
C THR A 16 -6.97 12.20 6.81
N PHE A 17 -7.45 12.48 8.03
CA PHE A 17 -7.02 13.68 8.76
C PHE A 17 -5.51 13.69 9.03
N PHE A 18 -4.88 12.53 9.27
CA PHE A 18 -3.42 12.46 9.42
C PHE A 18 -2.70 12.83 8.13
N ASN A 19 -3.18 12.39 6.97
CA ASN A 19 -2.63 12.84 5.69
C ASN A 19 -2.75 14.35 5.52
N ARG A 20 -3.95 14.91 5.82
CA ARG A 20 -4.20 16.36 5.75
C ARG A 20 -3.32 17.17 6.67
N TYR A 21 -2.95 16.63 7.84
CA TYR A 21 -2.13 17.30 8.84
C TYR A 21 -0.63 16.97 8.72
N ASN A 22 -0.21 16.31 7.64
CA ASN A 22 1.18 15.90 7.40
C ASN A 22 1.76 15.04 8.54
N ARG A 23 0.96 14.06 9.03
CA ARG A 23 1.36 13.14 10.08
C ARG A 23 1.65 11.75 9.55
N LEU A 24 2.64 11.07 10.13
CA LEU A 24 2.90 9.66 9.85
C LEU A 24 1.69 8.81 10.24
N GLN A 25 1.30 7.92 9.35
CA GLN A 25 0.17 7.02 9.56
C GLN A 25 0.47 5.65 8.96
N GLY A 26 0.95 4.79 9.80
CA GLY A 26 1.16 3.38 9.48
C GLY A 26 0.05 2.51 10.06
N TRP A 27 0.25 1.98 11.26
CA TRP A 27 -0.70 1.09 11.92
C TRP A 27 -1.78 1.84 12.73
N SER A 28 -1.56 3.12 13.02
CA SER A 28 -2.56 3.96 13.69
C SER A 28 -3.76 4.26 12.79
N ASN A 29 -4.91 4.55 13.41
CA ASN A 29 -6.13 4.91 12.72
C ASN A 29 -6.41 6.41 12.80
N SER A 30 -6.86 6.98 11.67
CA SER A 30 -7.46 8.30 11.57
C SER A 30 -8.58 8.22 10.54
N PRO A 31 -9.75 8.86 10.79
CA PRO A 31 -10.87 8.81 9.86
C PRO A 31 -10.54 9.37 8.49
N LEU A 32 -11.30 8.94 7.47
CA LEU A 32 -11.31 9.60 6.17
C LEU A 32 -11.86 11.02 6.32
N THR A 33 -11.29 11.96 5.54
CA THR A 33 -11.88 13.29 5.34
C THR A 33 -13.04 13.22 4.33
N GLU A 34 -13.82 14.29 4.16
CA GLU A 34 -14.78 14.39 3.06
C GLU A 34 -14.10 14.20 1.69
N SER A 35 -12.90 14.80 1.51
CA SER A 35 -12.09 14.58 0.31
C SER A 35 -11.70 13.11 0.17
N GLY A 36 -11.33 12.45 1.27
CA GLY A 36 -10.97 11.03 1.26
C GLY A 36 -12.14 10.10 0.90
N ILE A 37 -13.35 10.47 1.28
CA ILE A 37 -14.57 9.79 0.82
C ILE A 37 -14.73 9.97 -0.70
N ALA A 38 -14.57 11.19 -1.20
CA ALA A 38 -14.62 11.47 -2.64
C ALA A 38 -13.48 10.75 -3.42
N ASP A 39 -12.29 10.62 -2.83
CA ASP A 39 -11.20 9.83 -3.42
C ASP A 39 -11.60 8.35 -3.58
N ALA A 40 -12.21 7.76 -2.55
CA ALA A 40 -12.70 6.39 -2.60
C ALA A 40 -13.84 6.21 -3.64
N ASP A 41 -14.74 7.20 -3.77
CA ASP A 41 -15.81 7.18 -4.77
C ASP A 41 -15.26 7.31 -6.20
N LYS A 42 -14.18 8.08 -6.42
CA LYS A 42 -13.49 8.12 -7.72
C LYS A 42 -12.87 6.78 -8.08
N ALA A 43 -12.19 6.13 -7.13
CA ALA A 43 -11.66 4.78 -7.32
C ALA A 43 -12.79 3.78 -7.63
N ALA A 44 -13.89 3.86 -6.89
CA ALA A 44 -15.06 3.03 -7.10
C ALA A 44 -15.64 3.18 -8.53
N ASN A 45 -15.77 4.40 -9.03
CA ASN A 45 -16.24 4.65 -10.40
C ASN A 45 -15.31 4.08 -11.48
N LYS A 46 -13.98 4.06 -11.24
CA LYS A 46 -13.01 3.46 -12.17
C LYS A 46 -13.08 1.94 -12.19
N LEU A 47 -13.42 1.34 -11.04
CA LEU A 47 -13.30 -0.10 -10.80
C LEU A 47 -14.65 -0.83 -10.80
N LYS A 48 -15.78 -0.14 -10.93
CA LYS A 48 -17.13 -0.71 -10.82
C LYS A 48 -17.46 -1.79 -11.85
N ASP A 49 -16.78 -1.79 -13.01
CA ASP A 49 -17.04 -2.70 -14.13
C ASP A 49 -16.10 -3.91 -14.16
N PHE A 50 -15.19 -4.07 -13.18
CA PHE A 50 -14.32 -5.24 -13.04
C PHE A 50 -15.03 -6.34 -12.26
N ASP A 51 -14.79 -7.61 -12.64
CA ASP A 51 -15.32 -8.78 -11.93
C ASP A 51 -14.26 -9.32 -10.96
N PHE A 52 -14.24 -8.76 -9.75
CA PHE A 52 -13.24 -9.13 -8.75
C PHE A 52 -13.51 -10.51 -8.15
N ALA A 53 -12.60 -11.46 -8.36
CA ALA A 53 -12.64 -12.79 -7.77
C ALA A 53 -12.33 -12.79 -6.26
N ALA A 54 -11.53 -11.81 -5.78
CA ALA A 54 -11.22 -11.63 -4.37
C ALA A 54 -10.96 -10.15 -4.04
N ALA A 55 -11.11 -9.80 -2.76
CA ALA A 55 -10.82 -8.46 -2.26
C ALA A 55 -10.03 -8.53 -0.95
N TYR A 56 -8.96 -7.74 -0.87
CA TYR A 56 -8.06 -7.66 0.30
C TYR A 56 -7.88 -6.22 0.76
N CYS A 57 -7.70 -6.03 2.05
CA CYS A 57 -7.28 -4.75 2.61
C CYS A 57 -6.52 -4.94 3.91
N SER A 58 -5.84 -3.90 4.39
CA SER A 58 -5.38 -3.90 5.77
C SER A 58 -6.59 -3.81 6.73
N ASP A 59 -6.38 -4.23 7.96
CA ASP A 59 -7.37 -4.14 9.05
C ASP A 59 -7.54 -2.72 9.61
N THR A 60 -6.96 -1.70 8.94
CA THR A 60 -7.16 -0.29 9.30
C THR A 60 -8.48 0.25 8.78
N THR A 61 -9.13 1.12 9.55
CA THR A 61 -10.44 1.68 9.22
C THR A 61 -10.47 2.37 7.86
N ARG A 62 -9.42 3.14 7.51
CA ARG A 62 -9.32 3.85 6.22
C ARG A 62 -9.32 2.91 5.02
N ALA A 63 -8.63 1.77 5.14
CA ALA A 63 -8.57 0.78 4.07
C ALA A 63 -9.92 0.05 3.93
N GLN A 64 -10.52 -0.38 5.03
CA GLN A 64 -11.81 -1.03 5.04
C GLN A 64 -12.92 -0.13 4.47
N MET A 65 -12.98 1.15 4.88
CA MET A 65 -13.97 2.11 4.35
C MET A 65 -13.79 2.35 2.85
N THR A 66 -12.55 2.46 2.37
CA THR A 66 -12.27 2.59 0.93
C THR A 66 -12.70 1.34 0.17
N ALA A 67 -12.36 0.15 0.67
CA ALA A 67 -12.78 -1.13 0.08
C ALA A 67 -14.30 -1.24 -0.04
N GLN A 68 -15.03 -0.93 1.04
CA GLN A 68 -16.49 -1.02 1.05
C GLN A 68 -17.11 -0.17 -0.06
N ARG A 69 -16.67 1.07 -0.25
CA ARG A 69 -17.20 1.96 -1.29
C ARG A 69 -16.96 1.42 -2.70
N ILE A 70 -15.79 0.83 -2.95
CA ILE A 70 -15.47 0.22 -4.25
C ILE A 70 -16.36 -1.00 -4.47
N LEU A 71 -16.48 -1.87 -3.48
CA LEU A 71 -17.30 -3.08 -3.56
C LEU A 71 -18.79 -2.77 -3.66
N ASP A 72 -19.29 -1.72 -3.00
CA ASP A 72 -20.69 -1.28 -3.11
C ASP A 72 -21.01 -0.81 -4.54
N ALA A 73 -20.11 -0.04 -5.16
CA ALA A 73 -20.30 0.41 -6.55
C ALA A 73 -20.20 -0.74 -7.56
N ASN A 74 -19.27 -1.68 -7.32
CA ASN A 74 -19.09 -2.87 -8.13
C ASN A 74 -20.34 -3.79 -8.09
N GLU A 75 -20.87 -4.05 -6.91
CA GLU A 75 -22.13 -4.81 -6.73
C GLU A 75 -23.33 -4.10 -7.37
N ALA A 76 -23.43 -2.78 -7.25
CA ALA A 76 -24.45 -1.97 -7.91
C ALA A 76 -24.35 -2.01 -9.44
N SER A 77 -23.19 -2.31 -10.01
CA SER A 77 -22.98 -2.54 -11.45
C SER A 77 -23.32 -3.96 -11.89
N GLY A 78 -23.73 -4.85 -10.98
CA GLY A 78 -24.22 -6.20 -11.27
C GLY A 78 -23.20 -7.32 -11.05
N HIS A 79 -22.02 -7.02 -10.49
CA HIS A 79 -21.02 -8.03 -10.17
C HIS A 79 -21.31 -8.74 -8.84
N VAL A 80 -20.80 -9.94 -8.68
CA VAL A 80 -20.88 -10.67 -7.42
C VAL A 80 -19.85 -10.08 -6.46
N ARG A 81 -20.30 -9.63 -5.29
CA ARG A 81 -19.43 -9.07 -4.26
C ARG A 81 -18.53 -10.16 -3.66
N PRO A 82 -17.20 -10.07 -3.81
CA PRO A 82 -16.29 -10.97 -3.14
C PRO A 82 -16.26 -10.70 -1.63
N GLN A 83 -15.91 -11.72 -0.85
CA GLN A 83 -15.64 -11.51 0.57
C GLN A 83 -14.40 -10.62 0.75
N LEU A 84 -14.54 -9.53 1.49
CA LEU A 84 -13.40 -8.69 1.85
C LEU A 84 -12.57 -9.37 2.95
N MET A 85 -11.34 -9.71 2.63
CA MET A 85 -10.36 -10.27 3.57
C MET A 85 -9.48 -9.14 4.12
N SER A 86 -9.49 -9.01 5.44
CA SER A 86 -8.78 -7.95 6.16
C SER A 86 -7.63 -8.58 6.95
N ASP A 87 -6.38 -8.16 6.66
CA ASP A 87 -5.21 -8.77 7.29
C ASP A 87 -4.09 -7.74 7.53
N MET A 88 -3.30 -7.97 8.58
CA MET A 88 -2.18 -7.11 8.96
C MET A 88 -1.04 -7.07 7.93
N HIS A 89 -0.89 -8.11 7.11
CA HIS A 89 0.12 -8.14 6.06
C HIS A 89 -0.08 -7.06 4.99
N PHE A 90 -1.29 -6.51 4.85
CA PHE A 90 -1.62 -5.43 3.93
C PHE A 90 -1.53 -4.02 4.56
N ARG A 91 -1.08 -3.88 5.81
CA ARG A 91 -0.87 -2.57 6.44
C ARG A 91 0.26 -1.79 5.78
N GLU A 92 0.24 -0.48 5.99
CA GLU A 92 1.37 0.42 5.74
C GLU A 92 2.54 0.06 6.65
N GLN A 93 3.73 0.60 6.39
CA GLN A 93 4.87 0.55 7.29
C GLN A 93 4.45 0.91 8.72
N PHE A 94 4.94 0.18 9.70
CA PHE A 94 4.81 0.56 11.09
C PHE A 94 5.87 1.60 11.46
N TYR A 95 5.43 2.75 11.95
CA TYR A 95 6.31 3.85 12.31
C TYR A 95 6.70 3.87 13.79
N GLY A 96 6.30 2.86 14.59
CA GLY A 96 6.62 2.72 16.00
C GLY A 96 6.25 3.97 16.83
N TYR A 97 7.21 4.49 17.59
CA TYR A 97 7.04 5.71 18.40
C TYR A 97 6.59 6.94 17.59
N PHE A 98 6.90 6.98 16.30
CA PHE A 98 6.57 8.10 15.42
C PHE A 98 5.17 8.05 14.82
N GLU A 99 4.35 7.05 15.14
CA GLU A 99 2.93 7.02 14.71
C GLU A 99 2.20 8.29 15.16
N GLY A 100 1.58 8.98 14.19
CA GLY A 100 0.86 10.24 14.43
C GLY A 100 1.74 11.48 14.61
N GLN A 101 3.05 11.37 14.58
CA GLN A 101 3.96 12.51 14.63
C GLN A 101 3.95 13.29 13.31
N ASP A 102 4.32 14.59 13.39
CA ASP A 102 4.59 15.39 12.20
C ASP A 102 5.72 14.76 11.36
N MET A 103 5.52 14.65 10.06
CA MET A 103 6.49 14.01 9.17
C MET A 103 7.84 14.71 9.16
N GLY A 104 7.85 16.05 9.22
CA GLY A 104 9.10 16.83 9.24
C GLY A 104 9.91 16.52 10.48
N VAL A 105 9.26 16.46 11.65
CA VAL A 105 9.91 16.12 12.93
C VAL A 105 10.45 14.69 12.90
N ALA A 106 9.66 13.73 12.48
CA ALA A 106 10.06 12.33 12.46
C ALA A 106 11.24 12.08 11.51
N TRP A 107 11.19 12.63 10.28
CA TRP A 107 12.26 12.44 9.31
C TRP A 107 13.53 13.21 9.65
N THR A 108 13.42 14.35 10.36
CA THR A 108 14.60 15.05 10.90
C THR A 108 15.25 14.22 12.01
N ALA A 109 14.45 13.61 12.88
CA ALA A 109 14.96 12.73 13.95
C ALA A 109 15.65 11.49 13.37
N ALA A 110 15.06 10.85 12.38
CA ALA A 110 15.63 9.67 11.73
C ALA A 110 16.88 9.98 10.90
N GLY A 111 16.84 11.03 10.08
CA GLY A 111 17.93 11.38 9.16
C GLY A 111 19.08 12.14 9.80
N GLY A 112 18.84 12.93 10.85
CA GLY A 112 19.80 13.82 11.47
C GLY A 112 21.12 13.15 11.87
N PRO A 113 21.11 12.01 12.59
CA PRO A 113 22.33 11.27 12.93
C PRO A 113 23.16 10.84 11.72
N HIS A 114 22.52 10.65 10.57
CA HIS A 114 23.13 10.22 9.31
C HIS A 114 23.43 11.39 8.35
N GLY A 115 23.29 12.64 8.79
CA GLY A 115 23.56 13.83 7.98
C GLY A 115 22.52 14.08 6.87
N ALA A 116 21.31 13.51 6.99
CA ALA A 116 20.16 13.77 6.13
C ALA A 116 19.16 14.70 6.84
N LYS A 117 18.59 15.66 6.11
CA LYS A 117 17.73 16.70 6.69
C LYS A 117 16.25 16.33 6.73
N ASN A 118 15.84 15.44 5.82
CA ASN A 118 14.45 15.06 5.60
C ASN A 118 14.37 13.70 4.88
N TYR A 119 13.15 13.26 4.59
CA TYR A 119 12.87 12.01 3.89
C TYR A 119 13.59 11.90 2.54
N ASN A 120 13.49 12.92 1.70
CA ASN A 120 14.09 12.90 0.36
C ASN A 120 15.63 12.83 0.42
N ASP A 121 16.25 13.55 1.36
CA ASP A 121 17.70 13.47 1.61
C ASP A 121 18.12 12.03 2.00
N ILE A 122 17.30 11.32 2.79
CA ILE A 122 17.57 9.92 3.15
C ILE A 122 17.50 9.06 1.90
N VAL A 123 16.40 9.18 1.13
CA VAL A 123 16.19 8.38 -0.09
C VAL A 123 17.32 8.63 -1.11
N GLU A 124 17.69 9.89 -1.35
CA GLU A 124 18.73 10.25 -2.32
C GLU A 124 20.11 9.70 -1.93
N LYS A 125 20.47 9.78 -0.65
CA LYS A 125 21.82 9.40 -0.17
C LYS A 125 21.96 7.91 0.13
N TYR A 126 20.89 7.28 0.61
CA TYR A 126 20.97 5.95 1.23
C TYR A 126 19.94 4.95 0.67
N GLY A 127 19.04 5.41 -0.21
CA GLY A 127 17.96 4.61 -0.77
C GLY A 127 16.72 4.55 0.11
N LEU A 128 15.62 4.06 -0.46
CA LEU A 128 14.31 4.03 0.20
C LEU A 128 14.30 3.16 1.47
N GLY A 129 14.98 2.01 1.46
CA GLY A 129 15.06 1.10 2.62
C GLY A 129 15.63 1.77 3.87
N ALA A 130 16.64 2.64 3.69
CA ALA A 130 17.26 3.37 4.79
C ALA A 130 16.27 4.27 5.56
N THR A 131 15.17 4.71 4.95
CA THR A 131 14.14 5.47 5.65
C THR A 131 13.53 4.67 6.80
N ARG A 132 13.34 3.35 6.60
CA ARG A 132 12.80 2.43 7.61
C ARG A 132 13.82 2.15 8.69
N ASP A 133 15.05 1.79 8.28
CA ASP A 133 16.11 1.43 9.21
C ASP A 133 16.49 2.61 10.13
N PHE A 134 16.62 3.81 9.58
CA PHE A 134 16.93 5.01 10.35
C PHE A 134 15.78 5.41 11.29
N LEU A 135 14.54 5.21 10.87
CA LEU A 135 13.39 5.48 11.73
C LEU A 135 13.34 4.49 12.90
N LYS A 136 13.60 3.19 12.64
CA LYS A 136 13.71 2.17 13.69
C LYS A 136 14.86 2.49 14.66
N GLU A 137 16.01 2.92 14.14
CA GLU A 137 17.15 3.33 14.97
C GLU A 137 16.81 4.53 15.85
N ALA A 138 16.08 5.52 15.32
CA ALA A 138 15.64 6.72 16.05
C ALA A 138 14.47 6.45 17.02
N ASP A 139 13.75 5.35 16.87
CA ASP A 139 12.68 4.95 17.77
C ASP A 139 13.26 4.45 19.10
N PRO A 140 12.99 5.13 20.25
CA PRO A 140 13.56 4.75 21.54
C PRO A 140 13.13 3.36 22.03
N PHE A 141 12.07 2.80 21.44
CA PHE A 141 11.57 1.45 21.76
C PHE A 141 11.96 0.42 20.69
N HIS A 142 12.49 0.87 19.54
CA HIS A 142 12.80 0.03 18.38
C HIS A 142 11.61 -0.78 17.85
N ASP A 143 10.39 -0.26 18.02
CA ASP A 143 9.14 -0.89 17.58
C ASP A 143 8.86 -0.67 16.09
N ALA A 144 9.38 0.43 15.49
CA ALA A 144 9.22 0.70 14.06
C ALA A 144 9.77 -0.46 13.21
N GLU A 145 9.15 -0.73 12.07
CA GLU A 145 9.66 -1.74 11.14
C GLU A 145 10.97 -1.31 10.49
N SER A 146 11.99 -2.19 10.50
CA SER A 146 13.13 -2.13 9.60
C SER A 146 12.71 -2.45 8.16
N ASP A 147 13.60 -2.20 7.19
CA ASP A 147 13.34 -2.56 5.80
C ASP A 147 13.14 -4.07 5.62
N ALA A 148 13.93 -4.88 6.30
CA ALA A 148 13.80 -6.34 6.25
C ALA A 148 12.47 -6.85 6.86
N GLU A 149 12.04 -6.32 8.00
CA GLU A 149 10.76 -6.69 8.64
C GLU A 149 9.57 -6.26 7.79
N TYR A 150 9.63 -5.07 7.23
CA TYR A 150 8.61 -4.54 6.32
C TYR A 150 8.43 -5.46 5.09
N TRP A 151 9.53 -5.81 4.40
CA TRP A 151 9.44 -6.65 3.21
C TRP A 151 9.02 -8.08 3.54
N ALA A 152 9.47 -8.67 4.65
CA ALA A 152 9.01 -9.97 5.08
C ALA A 152 7.48 -10.01 5.28
N ARG A 153 6.89 -8.94 5.84
CA ARG A 153 5.44 -8.80 6.01
C ARG A 153 4.72 -8.59 4.68
N VAL A 154 5.21 -7.72 3.81
CA VAL A 154 4.59 -7.46 2.49
C VAL A 154 4.61 -8.72 1.62
N GLU A 155 5.73 -9.45 1.60
CA GLU A 155 5.85 -10.71 0.86
C GLU A 155 4.92 -11.79 1.41
N ALA A 156 4.71 -11.84 2.74
CA ALA A 156 3.70 -12.72 3.33
C ALA A 156 2.28 -12.35 2.87
N GLY A 157 2.00 -11.07 2.60
CA GLY A 157 0.74 -10.63 1.97
C GLY A 157 0.56 -11.17 0.55
N PHE A 158 1.60 -11.13 -0.30
CA PHE A 158 1.57 -11.76 -1.63
C PHE A 158 1.37 -13.28 -1.51
N ALA A 159 2.06 -13.94 -0.57
CA ALA A 159 1.89 -15.38 -0.33
C ALA A 159 0.47 -15.72 0.14
N LEU A 160 -0.17 -14.85 0.93
CA LEU A 160 -1.56 -15.01 1.35
C LEU A 160 -2.51 -14.97 0.13
N ILE A 161 -2.33 -14.02 -0.79
CA ILE A 161 -3.09 -13.95 -2.04
C ILE A 161 -2.86 -15.22 -2.87
N ALA A 162 -1.60 -15.61 -3.09
CA ALA A 162 -1.25 -16.80 -3.88
C ALA A 162 -1.85 -18.10 -3.30
N SER A 163 -2.03 -18.17 -1.98
CA SER A 163 -2.59 -19.35 -1.29
C SER A 163 -4.12 -19.46 -1.38
N ASN A 164 -4.81 -18.48 -1.93
CA ASN A 164 -6.26 -18.50 -2.03
C ASN A 164 -6.73 -19.48 -3.12
N LEU A 165 -7.27 -20.62 -2.67
CA LEU A 165 -7.72 -21.73 -3.53
C LEU A 165 -8.94 -21.40 -4.41
N MET A 166 -9.59 -20.26 -4.20
CA MET A 166 -10.72 -19.80 -5.02
C MET A 166 -10.28 -19.02 -6.26
N LEU A 167 -9.03 -18.52 -6.28
CA LEU A 167 -8.47 -17.77 -7.40
C LEU A 167 -8.05 -18.70 -8.54
N LYS A 168 -8.13 -18.16 -9.74
CA LYS A 168 -7.79 -18.82 -11.00
C LYS A 168 -6.87 -17.93 -11.84
N ASP A 169 -6.24 -18.53 -12.82
CA ASP A 169 -5.46 -17.82 -13.82
C ASP A 169 -6.30 -16.76 -14.55
N GLY A 170 -5.79 -15.53 -14.61
CA GLY A 170 -6.46 -14.39 -15.22
C GLY A 170 -7.44 -13.64 -14.31
N ASP A 171 -7.58 -14.01 -13.04
CA ASP A 171 -8.51 -13.34 -12.13
C ASP A 171 -8.06 -11.93 -11.76
N ASP A 172 -9.04 -11.00 -11.70
CA ASP A 172 -8.87 -9.67 -11.12
C ASP A 172 -9.03 -9.71 -9.59
N VAL A 173 -8.08 -9.09 -8.88
CA VAL A 173 -8.04 -9.03 -7.41
C VAL A 173 -7.99 -7.58 -6.97
N LEU A 174 -8.92 -7.15 -6.12
CA LEU A 174 -8.89 -5.84 -5.48
C LEU A 174 -8.00 -5.88 -4.23
N GLN A 175 -7.09 -4.91 -4.08
CA GLN A 175 -6.33 -4.72 -2.86
C GLN A 175 -6.29 -3.24 -2.45
N ILE A 176 -6.76 -2.91 -1.24
CA ILE A 176 -6.58 -1.57 -0.71
C ILE A 176 -5.25 -1.47 0.00
N SER A 177 -4.42 -0.57 -0.50
CA SER A 177 -3.03 -0.36 -0.09
C SER A 177 -2.79 1.07 0.42
N HIS A 178 -1.53 1.42 0.62
CA HIS A 178 -1.08 2.63 1.30
C HIS A 178 0.02 3.34 0.51
N GLY A 179 0.29 4.60 0.88
CA GLY A 179 1.17 5.47 0.10
C GLY A 179 2.61 4.99 0.00
N ASN A 180 3.26 4.66 1.13
CA ASN A 180 4.64 4.17 1.11
C ASN A 180 4.73 2.74 0.60
N THR A 181 3.71 1.91 0.86
CA THR A 181 3.67 0.54 0.35
C THR A 181 3.63 0.54 -1.18
N LEU A 182 2.75 1.34 -1.81
CA LEU A 182 2.70 1.46 -3.27
C LEU A 182 4.00 2.04 -3.84
N LEU A 183 4.55 3.09 -3.23
CA LEU A 183 5.82 3.66 -3.65
C LEU A 183 6.96 2.64 -3.55
N SER A 184 6.98 1.83 -2.49
CA SER A 184 7.99 0.79 -2.28
C SER A 184 7.90 -0.34 -3.31
N LEU A 185 6.67 -0.78 -3.64
CA LEU A 185 6.44 -1.74 -4.71
C LEU A 185 6.98 -1.22 -6.05
N MET A 186 6.70 0.05 -6.35
CA MET A 186 7.21 0.70 -7.56
C MET A 186 8.74 0.78 -7.59
N HIS A 187 9.38 1.16 -6.47
CA HIS A 187 10.85 1.19 -6.40
C HIS A 187 11.50 -0.19 -6.58
N ARG A 188 10.80 -1.26 -6.19
CA ARG A 188 11.33 -2.63 -6.29
C ARG A 188 11.07 -3.26 -7.65
N PHE A 189 9.89 -3.03 -8.25
CA PHE A 189 9.40 -3.82 -9.39
C PHE A 189 9.18 -3.01 -10.67
N ALA A 190 9.11 -1.68 -10.60
CA ALA A 190 8.84 -0.89 -11.79
C ALA A 190 10.06 -0.81 -12.72
N PRO A 191 9.86 -0.87 -14.05
CA PRO A 191 10.88 -0.50 -14.99
C PRO A 191 11.19 1.00 -14.90
N GLU A 192 12.30 1.44 -15.50
CA GLU A 192 12.63 2.86 -15.59
C GLU A 192 11.52 3.67 -16.29
N GLY A 193 11.38 4.94 -15.92
CA GLY A 193 10.47 5.90 -16.58
C GLY A 193 9.25 6.33 -15.77
N TYR A 194 9.01 5.74 -14.59
CA TYR A 194 7.99 6.23 -13.67
C TYR A 194 8.51 7.36 -12.78
N ASP A 195 7.68 8.38 -12.54
CA ASP A 195 7.97 9.40 -11.53
C ASP A 195 7.64 8.84 -10.13
N LEU A 196 8.68 8.58 -9.36
CA LEU A 196 8.61 8.05 -8.00
C LEU A 196 9.06 9.07 -6.95
N SER A 197 9.13 10.35 -7.31
CA SER A 197 9.52 11.43 -6.40
C SER A 197 8.50 11.66 -5.28
N GLU A 198 7.24 11.30 -5.53
CA GLU A 198 6.15 11.43 -4.56
C GLU A 198 5.33 10.15 -4.45
N ARG A 199 4.61 10.02 -3.33
CA ARG A 199 3.64 8.94 -3.14
C ARG A 199 2.48 9.09 -4.12
N PRO A 200 1.85 7.99 -4.58
CA PRO A 200 0.67 8.05 -5.43
C PRO A 200 -0.47 8.79 -4.74
N ALA A 201 -1.36 9.42 -5.50
CA ALA A 201 -2.50 10.16 -4.97
C ALA A 201 -3.47 9.26 -4.17
N ASN A 202 -4.15 9.82 -3.17
CA ASN A 202 -5.23 9.11 -2.49
C ASN A 202 -6.33 8.71 -3.49
N GLY A 203 -6.86 7.50 -3.41
CA GLY A 203 -7.84 6.96 -4.35
C GLY A 203 -7.28 6.64 -5.74
N SER A 204 -5.96 6.73 -5.96
CA SER A 204 -5.35 6.29 -7.22
C SER A 204 -5.32 4.76 -7.30
N VAL A 205 -5.32 4.27 -8.53
CA VAL A 205 -5.23 2.84 -8.87
C VAL A 205 -3.86 2.55 -9.47
N THR A 206 -3.23 1.50 -8.98
CA THR A 206 -2.00 0.91 -9.54
C THR A 206 -2.31 -0.54 -9.91
N VAL A 207 -1.97 -0.96 -11.11
CA VAL A 207 -2.23 -2.33 -11.57
C VAL A 207 -0.91 -3.07 -11.69
N LEU A 208 -0.85 -4.24 -11.07
CA LEU A 208 0.28 -5.15 -11.12
C LEU A 208 -0.19 -6.50 -11.65
N ASP A 209 0.62 -7.14 -12.49
CA ASP A 209 0.50 -8.56 -12.78
C ASP A 209 1.34 -9.34 -11.77
N PHE A 210 0.77 -10.39 -11.20
CA PHE A 210 1.42 -11.24 -10.20
C PHE A 210 1.41 -12.72 -10.66
N ASP A 211 2.57 -13.23 -11.05
CA ASP A 211 2.78 -14.63 -11.45
C ASP A 211 3.14 -15.47 -10.20
N THR A 212 2.19 -16.25 -9.71
CA THR A 212 2.34 -17.05 -8.49
C THR A 212 3.33 -18.20 -8.60
N ALA A 213 3.83 -18.51 -9.81
CA ALA A 213 4.81 -19.56 -10.05
C ALA A 213 6.26 -19.11 -9.87
N LYS A 214 6.49 -17.80 -9.83
CA LYS A 214 7.83 -17.21 -9.77
C LYS A 214 8.23 -16.78 -8.37
N PRO A 215 9.54 -16.72 -8.07
CA PRO A 215 10.02 -16.02 -6.88
C PRO A 215 9.61 -14.54 -6.95
N ILE A 216 9.41 -13.91 -5.80
CA ILE A 216 8.80 -12.58 -5.70
C ILE A 216 9.54 -11.52 -6.53
N GLU A 217 10.86 -11.63 -6.68
CA GLU A 217 11.70 -10.71 -7.46
C GLU A 217 11.35 -10.70 -8.96
N GLU A 218 10.78 -11.80 -9.47
CA GLU A 218 10.38 -11.97 -10.86
C GLU A 218 8.87 -12.11 -11.05
N ALA A 219 8.12 -12.20 -9.94
CA ALA A 219 6.70 -12.49 -9.94
C ALA A 219 5.83 -11.28 -10.27
N VAL A 220 6.32 -10.07 -9.99
CA VAL A 220 5.53 -8.83 -10.08
C VAL A 220 5.96 -8.00 -11.28
N SER A 221 4.99 -7.64 -12.11
CA SER A 221 5.17 -6.72 -13.23
C SER A 221 4.23 -5.52 -13.10
N VAL A 222 4.74 -4.31 -13.27
CA VAL A 222 3.92 -3.08 -13.20
C VAL A 222 3.26 -2.82 -14.54
N ILE A 223 1.93 -2.77 -14.54
CA ILE A 223 1.12 -2.49 -15.74
C ILE A 223 0.76 -1.00 -15.81
N SER A 224 0.32 -0.42 -14.68
CA SER A 224 0.06 1.01 -14.58
C SER A 224 0.26 1.52 -13.17
N TYR A 225 0.55 2.82 -13.01
CA TYR A 225 0.80 3.45 -11.72
C TYR A 225 0.06 4.77 -11.59
N ASN A 226 -0.54 5.00 -10.40
CA ASN A 226 -1.11 6.29 -9.96
C ASN A 226 -2.17 6.86 -10.92
N GLN A 227 -3.07 6.01 -11.43
CA GLN A 227 -4.14 6.40 -12.35
C GLN A 227 -5.37 6.95 -11.62
#